data_e2f62f2b1cd864bd344b18088ca23197
#
_entry.id   e2f62f2b1cd864bd344b18088ca23197
#
_cell.length_a   1.000
_cell.length_b   1.000
_cell.length_c   1.000
_cell.angle_alpha   90.00
_cell.angle_beta   90.00
_cell.angle_gamma   90.00
#
_symmetry.space_group_name_H-M   'P 1'
#
loop_
_entity.id
_entity.type
_entity.pdbx_description
1 polymer ?
#
loop_
_entity_poly.entity_id
_entity_poly.type
_entity_poly.pdbx_seq_one_letter_code
_entity_poly.pdbx_strand_id
1 'polypeptide(L)'
;MTYEVKSLNEECGVFGIWGHPDAAKLTYFGLHSLQHRGQEGAGILSNDAGQLKRHRDMGLLSEVFRDPANLDKLTGTAAIGHVRYATAGEASVDNIQPFMFKFHDGQLGLAHNGNLTNAESLRHELEKNGAILNSTSDSEILAHLIRRSHNPSFMGKVKEALNTVKGGFAYLLMIEDKLIAALDPNGFRPLSLGKMSNGAIVVSSETCAFEGVGAEWIRDVNPGEVVIIDDNGITYDTYTTDTQLAVCSMEYIYFARPDSNIQGVNVHTARKRMGAQLAREFKHEADIVVGVPNSSLSAAMGFAEESGLPNEMGLIKNQYIQRTFIQPTQELREQGVRMKLSAVSGVVKGKRVVMIDDSIVRGTTSRRIVNLLKEAGATEVHVAIGSPALAYPCFYGIDIQTRKELIAANHTVEETREIIGADSLTYLSIDGLIDSIGIDTDAPNGGLCVAYFDGKYPTPLYDYEERYLESLKEHTSFY
;
A
#
# COMPACT_ATOMS: atom_id res chain seq x y z
N MET A 1 -12.27 -24.64 -9.96
CA MET A 1 -11.33 -23.64 -9.45
C MET A 1 -11.88 -22.27 -9.77
N THR A 2 -12.32 -21.54 -8.77
CA THR A 2 -12.93 -20.23 -8.90
C THR A 2 -11.80 -19.19 -8.93
N TYR A 3 -11.47 -18.71 -10.12
CA TYR A 3 -10.54 -17.56 -10.25
C TYR A 3 -11.27 -16.29 -9.83
N GLU A 4 -11.01 -15.82 -8.62
CA GLU A 4 -11.27 -14.42 -8.28
C GLU A 4 -10.39 -13.53 -9.14
N VAL A 5 -10.97 -12.50 -9.73
CA VAL A 5 -10.23 -11.45 -10.44
C VAL A 5 -9.59 -10.57 -9.35
N LYS A 6 -8.40 -10.95 -8.88
CA LYS A 6 -7.61 -10.09 -8.01
C LYS A 6 -6.91 -9.05 -8.89
N SER A 7 -7.27 -7.78 -8.76
CA SER A 7 -6.47 -6.63 -9.17
C SER A 7 -5.24 -6.52 -8.24
N LEU A 8 -4.31 -5.61 -8.50
CA LEU A 8 -3.35 -5.15 -7.50
C LEU A 8 -4.14 -4.81 -6.25
N ASN A 9 -3.80 -5.47 -5.16
CA ASN A 9 -4.53 -5.33 -3.92
C ASN A 9 -3.74 -4.44 -2.98
N GLU A 10 -4.48 -3.56 -2.32
CA GLU A 10 -4.01 -2.43 -1.54
C GLU A 10 -3.24 -2.89 -0.29
N GLU A 11 -2.46 -2.00 0.27
CA GLU A 11 -1.66 -2.20 1.47
C GLU A 11 -2.39 -1.64 2.68
N CYS A 12 -2.03 -2.15 3.88
CA CYS A 12 -2.55 -1.62 5.14
C CYS A 12 -2.25 -0.13 5.33
N GLY A 13 -3.02 0.55 6.17
CA GLY A 13 -2.77 1.92 6.61
C GLY A 13 -2.80 2.02 8.13
N VAL A 14 -1.86 2.79 8.70
CA VAL A 14 -1.78 3.08 10.13
C VAL A 14 -1.97 4.57 10.39
N PHE A 15 -2.63 4.90 11.50
CA PHE A 15 -2.78 6.25 12.00
C PHE A 15 -2.64 6.24 13.53
N GLY A 16 -1.96 7.24 14.10
CA GLY A 16 -1.78 7.41 15.53
C GLY A 16 -1.88 8.88 15.94
N ILE A 17 -2.34 9.13 17.15
CA ILE A 17 -2.43 10.47 17.72
C ILE A 17 -2.13 10.44 19.22
N TRP A 18 -1.45 11.46 19.72
CA TRP A 18 -1.14 11.68 21.13
C TRP A 18 -1.44 13.13 21.55
N GLY A 19 -2.11 13.30 22.69
CA GLY A 19 -2.33 14.60 23.29
C GLY A 19 -3.63 15.31 22.83
N HIS A 20 -4.67 14.57 22.41
CA HIS A 20 -5.95 15.16 22.00
C HIS A 20 -7.14 14.51 22.71
N PRO A 21 -8.09 15.27 23.30
CA PRO A 21 -9.24 14.71 24.01
C PRO A 21 -10.19 13.87 23.13
N ASP A 22 -10.26 14.15 21.83
CA ASP A 22 -11.02 13.38 20.84
C ASP A 22 -10.14 12.42 20.03
N ALA A 23 -9.09 11.83 20.63
CA ALA A 23 -8.10 11.02 19.92
C ALA A 23 -8.73 9.90 19.08
N ALA A 24 -9.67 9.14 19.61
CA ALA A 24 -10.32 8.05 18.89
C ALA A 24 -11.15 8.54 17.69
N LYS A 25 -11.86 9.67 17.82
CA LYS A 25 -12.64 10.27 16.72
C LYS A 25 -11.72 10.78 15.60
N LEU A 26 -10.62 11.44 15.97
CA LEU A 26 -9.63 11.90 14.99
C LEU A 26 -8.93 10.71 14.31
N THR A 27 -8.67 9.63 15.04
CA THR A 27 -8.16 8.39 14.45
C THR A 27 -9.16 7.80 13.45
N TYR A 28 -10.47 7.84 13.76
CA TYR A 28 -11.50 7.44 12.79
C TYR A 28 -11.43 8.28 11.50
N PHE A 29 -11.32 9.61 11.59
CA PHE A 29 -11.21 10.47 10.39
C PHE A 29 -9.88 10.25 9.64
N GLY A 30 -8.77 10.09 10.36
CA GLY A 30 -7.48 9.75 9.76
C GLY A 30 -7.54 8.43 8.99
N LEU A 31 -8.10 7.38 9.59
CA LEU A 31 -8.30 6.09 8.92
C LEU A 31 -9.28 6.16 7.75
N HIS A 32 -10.31 7.01 7.84
CA HIS A 32 -11.24 7.22 6.72
C HIS A 32 -10.50 7.81 5.50
N SER A 33 -9.54 8.72 5.73
CA SER A 33 -8.67 9.23 4.68
C SER A 33 -7.74 8.16 4.10
N LEU A 34 -7.42 7.12 4.87
CA LEU A 34 -6.59 5.97 4.48
C LEU A 34 -7.40 4.74 4.03
N GLN A 35 -8.73 4.82 3.90
CA GLN A 35 -9.58 3.67 3.59
C GLN A 35 -9.24 3.00 2.25
N HIS A 36 -8.64 3.74 1.31
CA HIS A 36 -8.15 3.20 0.04
C HIS A 36 -7.03 2.17 0.23
N ARG A 37 -6.29 2.20 1.35
CA ARG A 37 -5.21 1.27 1.67
C ARG A 37 -5.70 -0.09 2.20
N GLY A 38 -6.89 -0.14 2.81
CA GLY A 38 -7.42 -1.39 3.36
C GLY A 38 -8.94 -1.37 3.49
N GLN A 39 -9.61 -2.43 3.01
CA GLN A 39 -11.08 -2.51 2.96
C GLN A 39 -11.62 -3.80 3.58
N GLU A 40 -10.75 -4.67 4.10
CA GLU A 40 -11.15 -5.97 4.65
C GLU A 40 -11.54 -5.91 6.11
N GLY A 41 -10.90 -5.02 6.86
CA GLY A 41 -11.19 -4.80 8.26
C GLY A 41 -10.55 -3.54 8.78
N ALA A 42 -11.06 -3.05 9.90
CA ALA A 42 -10.55 -1.84 10.56
C ALA A 42 -10.62 -1.98 12.08
N GLY A 43 -9.78 -1.19 12.77
CA GLY A 43 -9.81 -1.14 14.21
C GLY A 43 -9.16 0.13 14.76
N ILE A 44 -9.59 0.49 15.97
CA ILE A 44 -9.04 1.60 16.75
C ILE A 44 -8.77 1.10 18.17
N LEU A 45 -7.63 1.50 18.71
CA LEU A 45 -7.25 1.29 20.09
C LEU A 45 -6.93 2.65 20.71
N SER A 46 -7.60 2.99 21.81
CA SER A 46 -7.38 4.22 22.58
C SER A 46 -6.69 3.95 23.90
N ASN A 47 -6.02 4.98 24.40
CA ASN A 47 -5.37 4.98 25.71
C ASN A 47 -6.05 6.01 26.62
N ASP A 48 -6.72 5.52 27.66
CA ASP A 48 -7.40 6.31 28.66
C ASP A 48 -6.64 6.19 29.99
N ALA A 49 -5.73 7.12 30.25
CA ALA A 49 -4.89 7.16 31.45
C ALA A 49 -4.21 5.81 31.74
N GLY A 50 -3.59 5.20 30.72
CA GLY A 50 -2.89 3.93 30.82
C GLY A 50 -3.77 2.68 30.59
N GLN A 51 -5.08 2.84 30.50
CA GLN A 51 -5.98 1.74 30.14
C GLN A 51 -6.25 1.71 28.66
N LEU A 52 -5.79 0.65 27.99
CA LEU A 52 -6.05 0.45 26.58
C LEU A 52 -7.47 -0.11 26.35
N LYS A 53 -8.21 0.52 25.44
CA LYS A 53 -9.55 0.11 25.00
C LYS A 53 -9.50 -0.09 23.49
N ARG A 54 -10.14 -1.15 22.98
CA ARG A 54 -10.08 -1.50 21.56
C ARG A 54 -11.45 -1.87 21.02
N HIS A 55 -11.72 -1.43 19.78
CA HIS A 55 -12.77 -1.97 18.92
C HIS A 55 -12.22 -2.25 17.55
N ARG A 56 -12.53 -3.43 16.99
CA ARG A 56 -12.09 -3.89 15.67
C ARG A 56 -13.06 -4.90 15.11
N ASP A 57 -13.23 -4.93 13.79
CA ASP A 57 -14.06 -5.94 13.11
C ASP A 57 -13.68 -6.00 11.62
N MET A 58 -14.26 -6.98 10.92
CA MET A 58 -14.22 -7.09 9.46
C MET A 58 -15.11 -6.03 8.81
N GLY A 59 -14.72 -5.57 7.62
CA GLY A 59 -15.47 -4.61 6.82
C GLY A 59 -14.82 -3.22 6.74
N LEU A 60 -15.50 -2.32 6.04
CA LEU A 60 -15.08 -0.93 5.93
C LEU A 60 -15.17 -0.23 7.29
N LEU A 61 -14.36 0.80 7.49
CA LEU A 61 -14.35 1.59 8.71
C LEU A 61 -15.77 2.07 9.12
N SER A 62 -16.57 2.54 8.16
CA SER A 62 -17.96 2.98 8.37
C SER A 62 -18.90 1.84 8.75
N GLU A 63 -18.57 0.59 8.41
CA GLU A 63 -19.34 -0.59 8.81
C GLU A 63 -18.96 -1.04 10.21
N VAL A 64 -17.66 -1.09 10.51
CA VAL A 64 -17.11 -1.44 11.84
C VAL A 64 -17.59 -0.46 12.92
N PHE A 65 -17.67 0.81 12.60
CA PHE A 65 -18.14 1.87 13.52
C PHE A 65 -19.54 2.38 13.18
N ARG A 66 -20.40 1.56 12.58
CA ARG A 66 -21.79 1.89 12.27
C ARG A 66 -22.59 2.28 13.52
N ASP A 67 -22.36 1.59 14.64
CA ASP A 67 -22.88 1.98 15.94
C ASP A 67 -21.94 3.01 16.58
N PRO A 68 -22.36 4.28 16.76
CA PRO A 68 -21.53 5.33 17.38
C PRO A 68 -21.03 4.93 18.77
N ALA A 69 -21.78 4.11 19.52
CA ALA A 69 -21.38 3.64 20.84
C ALA A 69 -20.05 2.86 20.83
N ASN A 70 -19.67 2.26 19.70
CA ASN A 70 -18.39 1.58 19.56
C ASN A 70 -17.21 2.57 19.54
N LEU A 71 -17.41 3.75 18.98
CA LEU A 71 -16.41 4.82 18.99
C LEU A 71 -16.42 5.57 20.33
N ASP A 72 -17.58 5.84 20.90
CA ASP A 72 -17.73 6.58 22.16
C ASP A 72 -17.14 5.84 23.38
N LYS A 73 -17.03 4.52 23.32
CA LYS A 73 -16.35 3.68 24.33
C LYS A 73 -14.82 3.86 24.31
N LEU A 74 -14.25 4.34 23.22
CA LEU A 74 -12.81 4.55 23.03
C LEU A 74 -12.41 5.92 23.57
N THR A 75 -12.48 6.09 24.88
CA THR A 75 -12.09 7.33 25.58
C THR A 75 -10.57 7.44 25.71
N GLY A 76 -10.09 8.63 26.09
CA GLY A 76 -8.68 8.90 26.34
C GLY A 76 -8.08 9.92 25.36
N THR A 77 -6.81 10.27 25.60
CA THR A 77 -6.11 11.36 24.88
C THR A 77 -5.12 10.87 23.83
N ALA A 78 -5.00 9.57 23.67
CA ALA A 78 -4.16 8.96 22.63
C ALA A 78 -4.89 7.79 21.98
N ALA A 79 -4.62 7.54 20.69
CA ALA A 79 -5.17 6.41 19.98
C ALA A 79 -4.27 5.99 18.82
N ILE A 80 -4.34 4.71 18.45
CA ILE A 80 -3.79 4.15 17.20
C ILE A 80 -4.89 3.43 16.45
N GLY A 81 -4.81 3.44 15.13
CA GLY A 81 -5.77 2.77 14.27
C GLY A 81 -5.12 2.11 13.08
N HIS A 82 -5.88 1.20 12.48
CA HIS A 82 -5.43 0.40 11.36
C HIS A 82 -6.60 0.11 10.41
N VAL A 83 -6.34 0.21 9.11
CA VAL A 83 -7.18 -0.36 8.05
C VAL A 83 -6.40 -1.50 7.39
N ARG A 84 -7.05 -2.68 7.32
CA ARG A 84 -6.41 -3.91 6.87
C ARG A 84 -6.74 -4.23 5.43
N TYR A 85 -5.68 -4.63 4.71
CA TYR A 85 -5.77 -5.53 3.57
C TYR A 85 -5.01 -6.82 3.90
N ALA A 86 -5.51 -7.99 3.49
CA ALA A 86 -4.86 -9.27 3.78
C ALA A 86 -3.64 -9.48 2.88
N THR A 87 -2.46 -9.14 3.37
CA THR A 87 -1.18 -9.50 2.75
C THR A 87 -0.63 -10.80 3.34
N ALA A 88 -0.81 -11.01 4.65
CA ALA A 88 -0.43 -12.21 5.37
C ALA A 88 -1.54 -12.62 6.36
N GLY A 89 -1.74 -13.93 6.52
CA GLY A 89 -2.74 -14.50 7.42
C GLY A 89 -4.14 -14.63 6.83
N GLU A 90 -4.98 -15.41 7.49
CA GLU A 90 -6.35 -15.67 7.07
C GLU A 90 -7.26 -14.44 7.25
N ALA A 91 -8.34 -14.36 6.47
CA ALA A 91 -9.40 -13.38 6.65
C ALA A 91 -10.20 -13.71 7.93
N SER A 92 -9.73 -13.22 9.07
CA SER A 92 -10.29 -13.45 10.39
C SER A 92 -10.20 -12.20 11.24
N VAL A 93 -11.18 -12.00 12.13
CA VAL A 93 -11.17 -10.90 13.12
C VAL A 93 -9.90 -10.97 13.99
N ASP A 94 -9.33 -12.15 14.21
CA ASP A 94 -8.13 -12.32 15.01
C ASP A 94 -6.91 -11.64 14.38
N ASN A 95 -6.91 -11.48 13.05
CA ASN A 95 -5.87 -10.80 12.29
C ASN A 95 -6.12 -9.29 12.10
N ILE A 96 -7.28 -8.76 12.52
CA ILE A 96 -7.56 -7.33 12.44
C ILE A 96 -6.79 -6.58 13.53
N GLN A 97 -6.09 -5.54 13.14
CA GLN A 97 -5.33 -4.68 14.01
C GLN A 97 -6.13 -3.42 14.40
N PRO A 98 -5.72 -2.68 15.48
CA PRO A 98 -4.55 -2.91 16.34
C PRO A 98 -4.68 -4.15 17.23
N PHE A 99 -3.56 -4.84 17.42
CA PHE A 99 -3.46 -5.88 18.45
C PHE A 99 -3.38 -5.24 19.83
N MET A 100 -3.86 -5.96 20.84
CA MET A 100 -3.74 -5.54 22.24
C MET A 100 -3.32 -6.73 23.08
N PHE A 101 -2.18 -6.60 23.73
CA PHE A 101 -1.60 -7.60 24.62
C PHE A 101 -1.65 -7.10 26.05
N LYS A 102 -2.02 -7.99 26.97
CA LYS A 102 -2.04 -7.73 28.41
C LYS A 102 -0.93 -8.55 29.07
N PHE A 103 -0.05 -7.86 29.77
CA PHE A 103 1.01 -8.47 30.53
C PHE A 103 0.78 -8.23 32.03
N HIS A 104 1.56 -8.87 32.90
CA HIS A 104 1.51 -8.64 34.33
C HIS A 104 1.84 -7.17 34.71
N ASP A 105 2.72 -6.56 33.94
CA ASP A 105 3.33 -5.25 34.17
C ASP A 105 2.84 -4.16 33.21
N GLY A 106 1.71 -4.36 32.52
CA GLY A 106 1.13 -3.35 31.64
C GLY A 106 0.43 -3.91 30.42
N GLN A 107 0.15 -3.01 29.45
CA GLN A 107 -0.52 -3.32 28.20
C GLN A 107 0.30 -2.78 27.04
N LEU A 108 0.20 -3.46 25.89
CA LEU A 108 0.81 -3.06 24.63
C LEU A 108 -0.23 -3.09 23.51
N GLY A 109 -0.47 -1.95 22.86
CA GLY A 109 -1.17 -1.86 21.59
C GLY A 109 -0.17 -1.87 20.44
N LEU A 110 -0.53 -2.51 19.30
CA LEU A 110 0.35 -2.63 18.15
C LEU A 110 -0.45 -2.55 16.85
N ALA A 111 0.00 -1.70 15.92
CA ALA A 111 -0.44 -1.64 14.53
C ALA A 111 0.77 -1.69 13.59
N HIS A 112 0.63 -2.37 12.46
CA HIS A 112 1.70 -2.65 11.52
C HIS A 112 1.21 -2.52 10.08
N ASN A 113 1.96 -1.78 9.27
CA ASN A 113 1.85 -1.77 7.82
C ASN A 113 3.14 -2.34 7.22
N GLY A 114 3.05 -3.47 6.51
CA GLY A 114 4.18 -4.13 5.88
C GLY A 114 4.10 -5.65 5.92
N ASN A 115 5.25 -6.30 5.70
CA ASN A 115 5.41 -7.75 5.79
C ASN A 115 6.83 -8.12 6.22
N LEU A 116 6.93 -9.02 7.19
CA LEU A 116 8.20 -9.52 7.69
C LEU A 116 8.69 -10.70 6.84
N THR A 117 9.91 -10.59 6.33
CA THR A 117 10.51 -11.65 5.49
C THR A 117 11.09 -12.82 6.27
N ASN A 118 11.24 -12.70 7.60
CA ASN A 118 11.67 -13.77 8.49
C ASN A 118 10.59 -14.18 9.52
N ALA A 119 9.32 -13.94 9.20
CA ALA A 119 8.21 -14.19 10.10
C ALA A 119 8.00 -15.68 10.42
N GLU A 120 8.14 -16.57 9.44
CA GLU A 120 7.92 -18.01 9.58
C GLU A 120 8.97 -18.64 10.50
N SER A 121 10.25 -18.32 10.26
CA SER A 121 11.37 -18.77 11.11
C SER A 121 11.24 -18.29 12.56
N LEU A 122 10.91 -16.99 12.75
CA LEU A 122 10.71 -16.42 14.08
C LEU A 122 9.51 -17.02 14.80
N ARG A 123 8.40 -17.24 14.11
CA ARG A 123 7.21 -17.91 14.65
C ARG A 123 7.56 -19.30 15.16
N HIS A 124 8.22 -20.10 14.34
CA HIS A 124 8.65 -21.45 14.71
C HIS A 124 9.56 -21.46 15.97
N GLU A 125 10.51 -20.52 16.02
CA GLU A 125 11.38 -20.38 17.19
C GLU A 125 10.60 -19.99 18.45
N LEU A 126 9.69 -19.03 18.34
CA LEU A 126 8.85 -18.58 19.46
C LEU A 126 7.96 -19.72 19.98
N GLU A 127 7.30 -20.50 19.11
CA GLU A 127 6.45 -21.62 19.46
C GLU A 127 7.24 -22.76 20.09
N LYS A 128 8.41 -23.12 19.54
CA LYS A 128 9.34 -24.09 20.12
C LYS A 128 9.75 -23.72 21.54
N ASN A 129 9.84 -22.44 21.83
CA ASN A 129 10.16 -21.90 23.15
C ASN A 129 8.90 -21.61 24.00
N GLY A 130 7.73 -22.18 23.65
CA GLY A 130 6.51 -22.13 24.45
C GLY A 130 5.68 -20.84 24.29
N ALA A 131 5.88 -20.05 23.23
CA ALA A 131 4.96 -18.96 22.93
C ALA A 131 3.62 -19.51 22.41
N ILE A 132 2.53 -18.86 22.79
CA ILE A 132 1.19 -19.09 22.24
C ILE A 132 0.84 -17.84 21.44
N LEU A 133 0.74 -18.00 20.12
CA LEU A 133 0.31 -16.93 19.23
C LEU A 133 -1.21 -17.04 19.00
N ASN A 134 -1.89 -15.91 19.00
CA ASN A 134 -3.35 -15.84 18.90
C ASN A 134 -3.82 -15.53 17.47
N SER A 135 -2.89 -15.14 16.59
CA SER A 135 -3.16 -14.77 15.20
C SER A 135 -2.21 -15.45 14.24
N THR A 136 -2.55 -15.46 12.96
CA THR A 136 -1.65 -15.89 11.88
C THR A 136 -0.84 -14.70 11.31
N SER A 137 -1.05 -13.48 11.85
CA SER A 137 -0.34 -12.28 11.43
C SER A 137 1.13 -12.32 11.86
N ASP A 138 2.02 -11.86 11.00
CA ASP A 138 3.44 -11.63 11.28
C ASP A 138 3.66 -10.54 12.34
N SER A 139 2.73 -9.59 12.43
CA SER A 139 2.82 -8.43 13.33
C SER A 139 2.86 -8.82 14.81
N GLU A 140 2.22 -9.94 15.22
CA GLU A 140 2.21 -10.43 16.60
C GLU A 140 3.61 -10.82 17.09
N ILE A 141 4.51 -11.23 16.18
CA ILE A 141 5.87 -11.65 16.47
C ILE A 141 6.64 -10.57 17.23
N LEU A 142 6.50 -9.29 16.81
CA LEU A 142 7.20 -8.18 17.46
C LEU A 142 6.84 -8.06 18.95
N ALA A 143 5.57 -8.24 19.32
CA ALA A 143 5.13 -8.17 20.71
C ALA A 143 5.78 -9.28 21.56
N HIS A 144 5.88 -10.49 21.01
CA HIS A 144 6.56 -11.61 21.69
C HIS A 144 8.06 -11.38 21.84
N LEU A 145 8.75 -10.82 20.84
CA LEU A 145 10.16 -10.46 20.92
C LEU A 145 10.41 -9.39 21.99
N ILE A 146 9.60 -8.31 22.01
CA ILE A 146 9.68 -7.27 23.05
C ILE A 146 9.52 -7.89 24.43
N ARG A 147 8.56 -8.79 24.63
CA ARG A 147 8.28 -9.40 25.93
C ARG A 147 9.41 -10.34 26.39
N ARG A 148 10.05 -11.04 25.47
CA ARG A 148 11.14 -11.98 25.77
C ARG A 148 12.50 -11.32 25.96
N SER A 149 12.68 -10.10 25.52
CA SER A 149 13.94 -9.36 25.68
C SER A 149 14.27 -9.17 27.17
N HIS A 150 15.51 -9.41 27.51
CA HIS A 150 16.07 -9.20 28.85
C HIS A 150 16.62 -7.78 29.07
N ASN A 151 16.47 -6.89 28.09
CA ASN A 151 16.92 -5.51 28.23
C ASN A 151 16.20 -4.84 29.42
N PRO A 152 16.90 -4.08 30.26
CA PRO A 152 16.31 -3.47 31.45
C PRO A 152 15.31 -2.36 31.15
N SER A 153 15.41 -1.69 29.99
CA SER A 153 14.51 -0.62 29.60
C SER A 153 13.51 -1.09 28.53
N PHE A 154 12.28 -0.56 28.58
CA PHE A 154 11.27 -0.89 27.56
C PHE A 154 11.74 -0.49 26.15
N MET A 155 12.32 0.69 25.99
CA MET A 155 12.84 1.13 24.68
C MET A 155 14.02 0.26 24.20
N GLY A 156 14.85 -0.22 25.12
CA GLY A 156 15.88 -1.21 24.79
C GLY A 156 15.29 -2.51 24.25
N LYS A 157 14.21 -3.00 24.87
CA LYS A 157 13.47 -4.20 24.39
C LYS A 157 12.89 -3.97 23.00
N VAL A 158 12.29 -2.80 22.76
CA VAL A 158 11.73 -2.42 21.45
C VAL A 158 12.83 -2.40 20.38
N LYS A 159 13.95 -1.74 20.65
CA LYS A 159 15.07 -1.67 19.69
C LYS A 159 15.67 -3.05 19.37
N GLU A 160 15.81 -3.90 20.38
CA GLU A 160 16.31 -5.28 20.21
C GLU A 160 15.35 -6.11 19.34
N ALA A 161 14.04 -6.00 19.57
CA ALA A 161 13.02 -6.66 18.77
C ALA A 161 12.99 -6.14 17.33
N LEU A 162 13.09 -4.82 17.12
CA LEU A 162 13.14 -4.21 15.77
C LEU A 162 14.40 -4.62 15.00
N ASN A 163 15.53 -4.82 15.65
CA ASN A 163 16.74 -5.35 15.00
C ASN A 163 16.62 -6.83 14.64
N THR A 164 15.74 -7.59 15.30
CA THR A 164 15.53 -9.02 15.06
C THR A 164 14.62 -9.26 13.86
N VAL A 165 13.53 -8.50 13.71
CA VAL A 165 12.61 -8.62 12.58
C VAL A 165 13.24 -8.07 11.30
N LYS A 166 12.93 -8.70 10.16
CA LYS A 166 13.42 -8.33 8.82
C LYS A 166 12.25 -8.17 7.86
N GLY A 167 12.41 -7.31 6.85
CA GLY A 167 11.40 -7.02 5.84
C GLY A 167 10.95 -5.56 5.85
N GLY A 168 9.79 -5.28 5.27
CA GLY A 168 9.21 -3.94 5.25
C GLY A 168 8.24 -3.76 6.41
N PHE A 169 8.41 -2.69 7.19
CA PHE A 169 7.49 -2.39 8.28
C PHE A 169 7.43 -0.90 8.68
N ALA A 170 6.21 -0.44 8.93
CA ALA A 170 5.92 0.76 9.67
C ALA A 170 5.06 0.37 10.89
N TYR A 171 5.63 0.45 12.09
CA TYR A 171 4.97 0.08 13.34
C TYR A 171 4.47 1.29 14.11
N LEU A 172 3.28 1.16 14.70
CA LEU A 172 2.81 2.00 15.81
C LEU A 172 2.63 1.12 17.05
N LEU A 173 3.30 1.49 18.14
CA LEU A 173 3.17 0.85 19.44
C LEU A 173 2.56 1.84 20.42
N MET A 174 1.60 1.39 21.23
CA MET A 174 0.96 2.17 22.27
C MET A 174 1.15 1.47 23.60
N ILE A 175 1.77 2.15 24.54
CA ILE A 175 1.82 1.74 25.95
C ILE A 175 1.17 2.78 26.84
N GLU A 176 1.20 2.59 28.15
CA GLU A 176 0.53 3.44 29.13
C GLU A 176 0.83 4.94 28.95
N ASP A 177 2.10 5.28 28.74
CA ASP A 177 2.63 6.65 28.77
C ASP A 177 3.25 7.13 27.45
N LYS A 178 3.18 6.33 26.37
CA LYS A 178 3.84 6.65 25.09
C LYS A 178 3.13 6.07 23.86
N LEU A 179 3.21 6.83 22.78
CA LEU A 179 3.05 6.36 21.40
C LEU A 179 4.44 6.26 20.76
N ILE A 180 4.75 5.12 20.15
CA ILE A 180 6.04 4.88 19.51
C ILE A 180 5.77 4.56 18.05
N ALA A 181 6.47 5.24 17.14
CA ALA A 181 6.48 4.95 15.73
C ALA A 181 7.86 4.44 15.31
N ALA A 182 7.93 3.37 14.52
CA ALA A 182 9.20 2.82 14.05
C ALA A 182 9.11 2.44 12.57
N LEU A 183 10.19 2.71 11.83
CA LEU A 183 10.29 2.44 10.41
C LEU A 183 11.43 1.46 10.13
N ASP A 184 11.22 0.57 9.16
CA ASP A 184 12.25 -0.40 8.73
C ASP A 184 13.52 0.31 8.19
N PRO A 185 14.67 -0.41 8.12
CA PRO A 185 15.96 0.19 7.72
C PRO A 185 16.01 0.69 6.27
N ASN A 186 15.00 0.36 5.45
CA ASN A 186 14.91 0.77 4.07
C ASN A 186 13.79 1.81 3.81
N GLY A 187 12.90 2.01 4.79
CA GLY A 187 11.74 2.89 4.63
C GLY A 187 10.81 2.43 3.52
N PHE A 188 10.61 1.11 3.37
CA PHE A 188 9.75 0.55 2.32
C PHE A 188 8.34 1.12 2.36
N ARG A 189 7.80 1.36 3.57
CA ARG A 189 6.47 1.90 3.78
C ARG A 189 6.53 3.35 4.22
N PRO A 190 5.68 4.23 3.66
CA PRO A 190 5.66 5.62 4.10
C PRO A 190 5.13 5.74 5.53
N LEU A 191 5.74 6.64 6.30
CA LEU A 191 5.31 7.01 7.64
C LEU A 191 5.70 8.46 7.91
N SER A 192 4.72 9.31 8.21
CA SER A 192 4.92 10.74 8.37
C SER A 192 4.42 11.23 9.73
N LEU A 193 5.03 12.30 10.22
CA LEU A 193 4.68 13.00 11.46
C LEU A 193 3.99 14.32 11.14
N GLY A 194 2.94 14.63 11.88
CA GLY A 194 2.22 15.90 11.83
C GLY A 194 1.93 16.43 13.23
N LYS A 195 1.59 17.72 13.29
CA LYS A 195 1.23 18.42 14.54
C LYS A 195 -0.06 19.20 14.35
N MET A 196 -0.95 19.10 15.31
CA MET A 196 -2.17 19.88 15.36
C MET A 196 -1.96 21.21 16.06
N SER A 197 -2.85 22.18 15.85
CA SER A 197 -2.79 23.52 16.44
C SER A 197 -2.81 23.54 17.97
N ASN A 198 -3.43 22.52 18.59
CA ASN A 198 -3.45 22.34 20.06
C ASN A 198 -2.18 21.68 20.62
N GLY A 199 -1.21 21.34 19.76
CA GLY A 199 0.04 20.69 20.13
C GLY A 199 0.02 19.17 20.04
N ALA A 200 -1.12 18.53 19.80
CA ALA A 200 -1.21 17.08 19.62
C ALA A 200 -0.36 16.61 18.42
N ILE A 201 0.29 15.46 18.58
CA ILE A 201 1.13 14.87 17.54
C ILE A 201 0.39 13.73 16.86
N VAL A 202 0.45 13.70 15.53
CA VAL A 202 -0.13 12.66 14.68
C VAL A 202 0.94 11.93 13.89
N VAL A 203 0.71 10.64 13.68
CA VAL A 203 1.54 9.77 12.83
C VAL A 203 0.64 9.09 11.82
N SER A 204 1.02 9.06 10.55
CA SER A 204 0.19 8.44 9.51
C SER A 204 1.03 7.80 8.41
N SER A 205 0.49 6.75 7.82
CA SER A 205 1.04 6.15 6.60
C SER A 205 1.10 7.15 5.43
N GLU A 206 0.11 8.04 5.32
CA GLU A 206 0.07 9.06 4.26
C GLU A 206 -0.29 10.43 4.82
N THR A 207 0.28 11.47 4.19
CA THR A 207 0.04 12.87 4.58
C THR A 207 -1.38 13.36 4.26
N CYS A 208 -2.10 12.71 3.34
CA CYS A 208 -3.50 13.03 3.05
C CYS A 208 -4.42 12.91 4.29
N ALA A 209 -4.03 12.09 5.28
CA ALA A 209 -4.78 11.97 6.53
C ALA A 209 -4.64 13.22 7.42
N PHE A 210 -3.58 14.02 7.25
CA PHE A 210 -3.35 15.22 8.08
C PHE A 210 -4.38 16.31 7.80
N GLU A 211 -4.71 16.54 6.51
CA GLU A 211 -5.77 17.51 6.17
C GLU A 211 -7.11 17.12 6.80
N GLY A 212 -7.44 15.82 6.78
CA GLY A 212 -8.69 15.30 7.35
C GLY A 212 -8.85 15.51 8.86
N VAL A 213 -7.74 15.70 9.58
CA VAL A 213 -7.73 15.93 11.04
C VAL A 213 -7.24 17.32 11.44
N GLY A 214 -6.87 18.17 10.49
CA GLY A 214 -6.36 19.53 10.76
C GLY A 214 -4.96 19.54 11.35
N ALA A 215 -4.08 18.63 10.91
CA ALA A 215 -2.68 18.59 11.32
C ALA A 215 -1.78 19.14 10.22
N GLU A 216 -0.71 19.81 10.61
CA GLU A 216 0.37 20.27 9.73
C GLU A 216 1.48 19.23 9.69
N TRP A 217 2.02 18.95 8.50
CA TRP A 217 3.14 18.03 8.31
C TRP A 217 4.42 18.57 8.98
N ILE A 218 5.14 17.71 9.69
CA ILE A 218 6.44 18.02 10.28
C ILE A 218 7.54 17.46 9.37
N ARG A 219 7.57 16.14 9.19
CA ARG A 219 8.53 15.40 8.35
C ARG A 219 8.12 13.94 8.21
N ASP A 220 8.76 13.24 7.32
CA ASP A 220 8.70 11.78 7.26
C ASP A 220 9.60 11.15 8.33
N VAL A 221 9.26 9.93 8.77
CA VAL A 221 10.10 9.11 9.65
C VAL A 221 11.25 8.54 8.83
N ASN A 222 12.46 8.61 9.34
CA ASN A 222 13.63 8.11 8.62
C ASN A 222 13.77 6.58 8.74
N PRO A 223 14.40 5.92 7.76
CA PRO A 223 14.78 4.51 7.87
C PRO A 223 15.58 4.22 9.14
N GLY A 224 15.23 3.15 9.86
CA GLY A 224 15.92 2.74 11.09
C GLY A 224 15.63 3.61 12.32
N GLU A 225 14.67 4.53 12.21
CA GLU A 225 14.31 5.46 13.30
C GLU A 225 13.20 4.90 14.17
N VAL A 226 13.23 5.31 15.44
CA VAL A 226 12.15 5.18 16.42
C VAL A 226 11.78 6.57 16.93
N VAL A 227 10.53 6.95 16.76
CA VAL A 227 9.97 8.20 17.25
C VAL A 227 9.13 7.92 18.48
N ILE A 228 9.45 8.55 19.59
CA ILE A 228 8.76 8.40 20.88
C ILE A 228 7.97 9.67 21.12
N ILE A 229 6.68 9.53 21.37
CA ILE A 229 5.73 10.63 21.60
C ILE A 229 5.11 10.42 22.96
N ASP A 230 5.26 11.38 23.84
CA ASP A 230 4.69 11.40 25.20
C ASP A 230 4.24 12.82 25.58
N ASP A 231 3.85 13.02 26.84
CA ASP A 231 3.40 14.33 27.35
C ASP A 231 4.51 15.39 27.36
N ASN A 232 5.79 15.02 27.21
CA ASN A 232 6.92 15.94 27.09
C ASN A 232 7.19 16.34 25.63
N GLY A 233 6.52 15.72 24.67
CA GLY A 233 6.65 16.00 23.22
C GLY A 233 7.22 14.83 22.42
N ILE A 234 8.06 15.14 21.45
CA ILE A 234 8.66 14.14 20.52
C ILE A 234 10.13 13.95 20.86
N THR A 235 10.53 12.70 21.01
CA THR A 235 11.94 12.28 21.08
C THR A 235 12.27 11.39 19.87
N TYR A 236 13.34 11.71 19.19
CA TYR A 236 13.86 10.94 18.06
C TYR A 236 15.02 10.08 18.52
N ASP A 237 14.99 8.81 18.13
CA ASP A 237 16.01 7.84 18.48
C ASP A 237 16.22 6.87 17.30
N THR A 238 17.31 6.12 17.30
CA THR A 238 17.68 5.20 16.22
C THR A 238 17.88 3.82 16.79
N TYR A 239 17.32 2.79 16.16
CA TYR A 239 17.57 1.41 16.56
C TYR A 239 18.63 0.74 15.68
N THR A 240 18.88 1.24 14.49
CA THR A 240 19.97 0.82 13.60
C THR A 240 20.46 1.97 12.74
N THR A 241 21.75 1.99 12.45
CA THR A 241 22.41 2.91 11.50
C THR A 241 22.74 2.24 10.17
N ASP A 242 22.50 0.93 10.06
CA ASP A 242 22.61 0.18 8.80
C ASP A 242 21.33 0.37 7.99
N THR A 243 21.27 1.49 7.28
CA THR A 243 20.07 1.92 6.56
C THR A 243 20.37 2.27 5.11
N GLN A 244 19.43 1.96 4.22
CA GLN A 244 19.49 2.35 2.82
C GLN A 244 18.07 2.65 2.33
N LEU A 245 17.80 3.89 1.97
CA LEU A 245 16.47 4.27 1.47
C LEU A 245 16.08 3.45 0.23
N ALA A 246 14.92 2.83 0.29
CA ALA A 246 14.33 2.04 -0.80
C ALA A 246 12.79 2.05 -0.72
N VAL A 247 12.19 3.24 -0.82
CA VAL A 247 10.73 3.41 -0.76
C VAL A 247 10.06 2.59 -1.86
N CYS A 248 8.96 1.93 -1.54
CA CYS A 248 8.20 1.16 -2.52
C CYS A 248 7.72 2.06 -3.67
N SER A 249 8.17 1.81 -4.90
CA SER A 249 7.79 2.60 -6.08
C SER A 249 6.29 2.52 -6.38
N MET A 250 5.62 1.42 -5.98
CA MET A 250 4.18 1.25 -6.15
C MET A 250 3.36 2.24 -5.31
N GLU A 251 3.93 2.82 -4.26
CA GLU A 251 3.27 3.92 -3.54
C GLU A 251 3.02 5.11 -4.47
N TYR A 252 3.99 5.48 -5.30
CA TYR A 252 3.82 6.53 -6.29
C TYR A 252 2.97 6.10 -7.49
N ILE A 253 3.10 4.86 -7.95
CA ILE A 253 2.39 4.37 -9.14
C ILE A 253 0.90 4.21 -8.85
N TYR A 254 0.54 3.57 -7.72
CA TYR A 254 -0.83 3.13 -7.50
C TYR A 254 -1.37 3.41 -6.09
N PHE A 255 -0.66 3.03 -4.99
CA PHE A 255 -1.27 2.93 -3.66
C PHE A 255 -1.62 4.27 -3.04
N ALA A 256 -0.64 5.21 -2.97
CA ALA A 256 -0.88 6.47 -2.29
C ALA A 256 -1.89 7.36 -3.03
N ARG A 257 -2.65 8.11 -2.28
CA ARG A 257 -3.56 9.11 -2.85
C ARG A 257 -2.77 10.22 -3.55
N PRO A 258 -3.30 10.79 -4.65
CA PRO A 258 -2.61 11.85 -5.40
C PRO A 258 -2.25 13.09 -4.58
N ASP A 259 -3.00 13.39 -3.53
CA ASP A 259 -2.79 14.50 -2.61
C ASP A 259 -1.75 14.22 -1.51
N SER A 260 -1.23 12.99 -1.43
CA SER A 260 -0.17 12.63 -0.49
C SER A 260 1.21 13.09 -0.97
N ASN A 261 2.11 13.34 0.01
CA ASN A 261 3.52 13.57 -0.21
C ASN A 261 4.33 12.45 0.47
N ILE A 262 5.32 11.92 -0.21
CA ILE A 262 6.23 10.87 0.29
C ILE A 262 7.65 11.30 -0.04
N GLN A 263 8.56 11.32 0.93
CA GLN A 263 9.95 11.78 0.76
C GLN A 263 10.06 13.14 0.03
N GLY A 264 9.19 14.08 0.39
CA GLY A 264 9.14 15.42 -0.20
C GLY A 264 8.54 15.49 -1.61
N VAL A 265 8.13 14.38 -2.20
CA VAL A 265 7.57 14.33 -3.57
C VAL A 265 6.05 14.13 -3.50
N ASN A 266 5.30 15.03 -4.15
CA ASN A 266 3.86 14.90 -4.28
C ASN A 266 3.50 13.80 -5.29
N VAL A 267 2.60 12.89 -4.90
CA VAL A 267 2.21 11.70 -5.70
C VAL A 267 1.55 12.10 -7.02
N HIS A 268 0.65 13.10 -7.03
CA HIS A 268 0.05 13.59 -8.28
C HIS A 268 1.10 14.11 -9.26
N THR A 269 2.04 14.90 -8.76
CA THR A 269 3.14 15.46 -9.56
C THR A 269 4.05 14.37 -10.11
N ALA A 270 4.39 13.37 -9.31
CA ALA A 270 5.17 12.21 -9.77
C ALA A 270 4.44 11.45 -10.88
N ARG A 271 3.16 11.10 -10.70
CA ARG A 271 2.33 10.43 -11.73
C ARG A 271 2.21 11.25 -13.00
N LYS A 272 2.10 12.57 -12.88
CA LYS A 272 2.05 13.47 -14.03
C LYS A 272 3.37 13.46 -14.82
N ARG A 273 4.51 13.45 -14.12
CA ARG A 273 5.85 13.31 -14.75
C ARG A 273 6.03 11.93 -15.38
N MET A 274 5.54 10.85 -14.74
CA MET A 274 5.52 9.51 -15.36
C MET A 274 4.74 9.50 -16.68
N GLY A 275 3.58 10.15 -16.71
CA GLY A 275 2.78 10.28 -17.93
C GLY A 275 3.49 11.05 -19.04
N ALA A 276 4.17 12.16 -18.72
CA ALA A 276 4.95 12.93 -19.66
C ALA A 276 6.14 12.10 -20.21
N GLN A 277 6.85 11.38 -19.33
CA GLN A 277 7.94 10.50 -19.77
C GLN A 277 7.43 9.35 -20.64
N LEU A 278 6.31 8.74 -20.29
CA LEU A 278 5.65 7.70 -21.08
C LEU A 278 5.27 8.21 -22.48
N ALA A 279 4.85 9.48 -22.62
CA ALA A 279 4.58 10.09 -23.91
C ALA A 279 5.84 10.23 -24.78
N ARG A 280 7.00 10.51 -24.20
CA ARG A 280 8.30 10.54 -24.92
C ARG A 280 8.72 9.15 -25.40
N GLU A 281 8.37 8.11 -24.66
CA GLU A 281 8.68 6.72 -24.98
C GLU A 281 7.65 6.11 -25.95
N PHE A 282 6.45 6.68 -26.07
CA PHE A 282 5.38 6.24 -26.95
C PHE A 282 5.63 6.64 -28.41
N LYS A 283 5.43 5.71 -29.35
CA LYS A 283 5.83 5.89 -30.77
C LYS A 283 4.69 5.65 -31.78
N HIS A 284 3.46 5.72 -31.35
CA HIS A 284 2.31 5.47 -32.21
C HIS A 284 1.48 6.75 -32.41
N GLU A 285 0.78 6.84 -33.55
CA GLU A 285 -0.16 7.93 -33.78
C GLU A 285 -1.49 7.69 -33.08
N ALA A 286 -2.06 8.72 -32.49
CA ALA A 286 -3.36 8.67 -31.83
C ALA A 286 -4.11 9.99 -31.94
N ASP A 287 -5.39 9.99 -31.61
CA ASP A 287 -6.26 11.15 -31.70
C ASP A 287 -6.61 11.72 -30.31
N ILE A 288 -6.70 10.88 -29.29
CA ILE A 288 -7.06 11.26 -27.92
C ILE A 288 -6.35 10.39 -26.88
N VAL A 289 -6.20 10.96 -25.69
CA VAL A 289 -5.71 10.26 -24.49
C VAL A 289 -6.89 10.01 -23.55
N VAL A 290 -6.99 8.80 -23.01
CA VAL A 290 -8.03 8.39 -22.06
C VAL A 290 -7.38 7.70 -20.86
N GLY A 291 -7.49 8.29 -19.67
CA GLY A 291 -7.01 7.67 -18.43
C GLY A 291 -8.02 6.67 -17.86
N VAL A 292 -7.53 5.54 -17.38
CA VAL A 292 -8.35 4.59 -16.61
C VAL A 292 -8.66 5.19 -15.23
N PRO A 293 -9.91 5.41 -14.85
CA PRO A 293 -10.24 6.02 -13.57
C PRO A 293 -10.08 5.02 -12.39
N ASN A 294 -9.57 5.46 -11.20
CA ASN A 294 -9.14 6.84 -10.91
C ASN A 294 -7.60 6.96 -10.85
N SER A 295 -6.87 5.84 -10.73
CA SER A 295 -5.42 5.81 -10.49
C SER A 295 -4.58 6.46 -11.59
N SER A 296 -5.01 6.33 -12.85
CA SER A 296 -4.22 6.74 -14.02
C SER A 296 -4.53 8.14 -14.53
N LEU A 297 -5.46 8.87 -13.89
CA LEU A 297 -5.88 10.20 -14.39
C LEU A 297 -4.72 11.22 -14.37
N SER A 298 -3.88 11.19 -13.33
CA SER A 298 -2.72 12.10 -13.24
C SER A 298 -1.69 11.81 -14.34
N ALA A 299 -1.42 10.54 -14.62
CA ALA A 299 -0.52 10.13 -15.70
C ALA A 299 -1.09 10.50 -17.08
N ALA A 300 -2.40 10.31 -17.28
CA ALA A 300 -3.07 10.70 -18.53
C ALA A 300 -2.97 12.22 -18.80
N MET A 301 -3.09 13.06 -17.75
CA MET A 301 -2.85 14.51 -17.86
C MET A 301 -1.44 14.82 -18.33
N GLY A 302 -0.42 14.21 -17.69
CA GLY A 302 0.98 14.43 -18.07
C GLY A 302 1.30 13.94 -19.48
N PHE A 303 0.75 12.78 -19.86
CA PHE A 303 0.89 12.26 -21.22
C PHE A 303 0.27 13.19 -22.26
N ALA A 304 -0.92 13.70 -22.01
CA ALA A 304 -1.62 14.60 -22.93
C ALA A 304 -0.89 15.94 -23.08
N GLU A 305 -0.41 16.51 -21.98
CA GLU A 305 0.37 17.76 -22.02
C GLU A 305 1.68 17.61 -22.83
N GLU A 306 2.40 16.50 -22.67
CA GLU A 306 3.66 16.25 -23.38
C GLU A 306 3.44 15.92 -24.87
N SER A 307 2.45 15.08 -25.17
CA SER A 307 2.15 14.65 -26.55
C SER A 307 1.38 15.68 -27.37
N GLY A 308 0.74 16.66 -26.72
CA GLY A 308 -0.16 17.61 -27.38
C GLY A 308 -1.52 17.02 -27.78
N LEU A 309 -1.81 15.78 -27.42
CA LEU A 309 -3.10 15.14 -27.68
C LEU A 309 -4.17 15.58 -26.67
N PRO A 310 -5.44 15.73 -27.09
CA PRO A 310 -6.52 16.00 -26.16
C PRO A 310 -6.69 14.92 -25.11
N ASN A 311 -6.80 15.31 -23.83
CA ASN A 311 -7.18 14.41 -22.74
C ASN A 311 -8.71 14.39 -22.61
N GLU A 312 -9.31 13.24 -22.86
CA GLU A 312 -10.76 13.11 -22.94
C GLU A 312 -11.30 12.09 -21.93
N MET A 313 -12.51 12.33 -21.43
CA MET A 313 -13.21 11.42 -20.53
C MET A 313 -13.85 10.28 -21.33
N GLY A 314 -13.03 9.36 -21.85
CA GLY A 314 -13.49 8.20 -22.63
C GLY A 314 -13.99 7.04 -21.76
N LEU A 315 -13.67 7.03 -20.46
CA LEU A 315 -14.06 6.02 -19.48
C LEU A 315 -14.64 6.68 -18.23
N ILE A 316 -15.73 6.11 -17.70
CA ILE A 316 -16.37 6.58 -16.46
C ILE A 316 -16.53 5.41 -15.49
N LYS A 317 -16.07 5.61 -14.26
CA LYS A 317 -16.29 4.68 -13.14
C LYS A 317 -17.57 5.02 -12.40
N ASN A 318 -18.45 4.05 -12.24
CA ASN A 318 -19.66 4.22 -11.44
C ASN A 318 -19.30 4.25 -9.94
N GLN A 319 -19.48 5.41 -9.31
CA GLN A 319 -19.14 5.65 -7.90
C GLN A 319 -20.11 4.99 -6.91
N TYR A 320 -21.32 4.64 -7.35
CA TYR A 320 -22.37 4.06 -6.50
C TYR A 320 -22.32 2.54 -6.44
N ILE A 321 -21.48 1.88 -7.23
CA ILE A 321 -21.28 0.44 -7.17
C ILE A 321 -20.07 0.18 -6.30
N GLN A 322 -20.34 -0.15 -5.04
CA GLN A 322 -19.35 -0.69 -4.09
C GLN A 322 -18.88 -2.07 -4.56
N ARG A 323 -17.92 -2.70 -3.85
CA ARG A 323 -17.47 -4.07 -4.14
C ARG A 323 -18.70 -4.97 -4.32
N THR A 324 -18.84 -5.57 -5.50
CA THR A 324 -19.90 -6.53 -5.79
C THR A 324 -19.74 -7.70 -4.83
N PHE A 325 -20.77 -7.95 -4.03
CA PHE A 325 -20.94 -9.21 -3.31
C PHE A 325 -20.67 -10.37 -4.27
N ILE A 326 -20.17 -11.49 -3.73
CA ILE A 326 -19.95 -12.73 -4.49
C ILE A 326 -21.23 -13.05 -5.25
N GLN A 327 -21.19 -12.81 -6.57
CA GLN A 327 -22.32 -13.12 -7.44
C GLN A 327 -22.26 -14.62 -7.76
N PRO A 328 -23.38 -15.36 -7.64
CA PRO A 328 -23.38 -16.81 -7.73
C PRO A 328 -23.11 -17.36 -9.14
N THR A 329 -23.30 -16.55 -10.20
CA THR A 329 -23.08 -16.99 -11.59
C THR A 329 -22.03 -16.14 -12.30
N GLN A 330 -21.37 -16.72 -13.32
CA GLN A 330 -20.38 -16.04 -14.17
C GLN A 330 -21.00 -14.83 -14.89
N GLU A 331 -22.22 -14.97 -15.40
CA GLU A 331 -22.96 -13.91 -16.12
C GLU A 331 -23.25 -12.70 -15.22
N LEU A 332 -23.68 -12.95 -13.97
CA LEU A 332 -23.93 -11.87 -13.01
C LEU A 332 -22.63 -11.17 -12.59
N ARG A 333 -21.50 -11.90 -12.51
CA ARG A 333 -20.18 -11.29 -12.29
C ARG A 333 -19.76 -10.39 -13.44
N GLU A 334 -19.96 -10.83 -14.69
CA GLU A 334 -19.67 -10.05 -15.88
C GLU A 334 -20.54 -8.81 -15.98
N GLN A 335 -21.83 -8.91 -15.65
CA GLN A 335 -22.73 -7.75 -15.54
C GLN A 335 -22.31 -6.79 -14.43
N GLY A 336 -21.99 -7.29 -13.24
CA GLY A 336 -21.52 -6.48 -12.10
C GLY A 336 -20.27 -5.68 -12.44
N VAL A 337 -19.37 -6.23 -13.24
CA VAL A 337 -18.16 -5.55 -13.67
C VAL A 337 -18.43 -4.58 -14.83
N ARG A 338 -19.36 -4.88 -15.77
CA ARG A 338 -19.83 -3.93 -16.81
C ARG A 338 -20.46 -2.68 -16.19
N MET A 339 -21.11 -2.83 -15.04
CA MET A 339 -21.71 -1.69 -14.32
C MET A 339 -20.67 -0.79 -13.63
N LYS A 340 -19.44 -1.29 -13.35
CA LYS A 340 -18.39 -0.53 -12.66
C LYS A 340 -17.67 0.47 -13.56
N LEU A 341 -17.47 0.14 -14.82
CA LEU A 341 -16.75 0.95 -15.78
C LEU A 341 -17.51 0.98 -17.10
N SER A 342 -17.72 2.16 -17.66
CA SER A 342 -18.41 2.38 -18.93
C SER A 342 -17.59 3.25 -19.87
N ALA A 343 -17.59 2.93 -21.17
CA ALA A 343 -17.00 3.79 -22.18
C ALA A 343 -17.99 4.86 -22.64
N VAL A 344 -17.47 6.07 -22.88
CA VAL A 344 -18.25 7.18 -23.44
C VAL A 344 -18.18 7.14 -24.98
N SER A 345 -19.12 6.42 -25.60
CA SER A 345 -19.09 6.19 -27.05
C SER A 345 -19.07 7.47 -27.90
N GLY A 346 -19.70 8.55 -27.42
CA GLY A 346 -19.63 9.86 -28.07
C GLY A 346 -18.23 10.49 -28.12
N VAL A 347 -17.33 10.05 -27.28
CA VAL A 347 -15.93 10.52 -27.21
C VAL A 347 -15.01 9.59 -28.04
N VAL A 348 -15.17 8.28 -27.90
CA VAL A 348 -14.17 7.31 -28.41
C VAL A 348 -14.51 6.83 -29.85
N LYS A 349 -15.74 6.96 -30.29
CA LYS A 349 -16.17 6.45 -31.59
C LYS A 349 -15.41 7.09 -32.78
N GLY A 350 -14.78 6.23 -33.58
CA GLY A 350 -14.02 6.64 -34.78
C GLY A 350 -12.65 7.24 -34.42
N LYS A 351 -12.17 7.10 -33.18
CA LYS A 351 -10.88 7.61 -32.69
C LYS A 351 -9.87 6.50 -32.49
N ARG A 352 -8.58 6.83 -32.70
CA ARG A 352 -7.42 6.08 -32.19
C ARG A 352 -7.16 6.56 -30.78
N VAL A 353 -7.33 5.68 -29.80
CA VAL A 353 -7.30 6.01 -28.37
C VAL A 353 -5.99 5.56 -27.76
N VAL A 354 -5.27 6.45 -27.07
CA VAL A 354 -4.24 6.04 -26.10
C VAL A 354 -4.91 5.86 -24.76
N MET A 355 -4.99 4.61 -24.30
CA MET A 355 -5.48 4.24 -22.98
C MET A 355 -4.31 4.24 -21.99
N ILE A 356 -4.34 5.14 -21.01
CA ILE A 356 -3.33 5.20 -19.94
C ILE A 356 -3.83 4.39 -18.74
N ASP A 357 -3.04 3.39 -18.31
CA ASP A 357 -3.27 2.67 -17.07
C ASP A 357 -2.02 2.70 -16.19
N ASP A 358 -2.17 2.41 -14.88
CA ASP A 358 -1.05 2.45 -13.94
C ASP A 358 -0.12 1.24 -14.07
N SER A 359 -0.68 0.03 -14.19
CA SER A 359 0.06 -1.22 -14.22
C SER A 359 -0.73 -2.37 -14.83
N ILE A 360 -0.05 -3.42 -15.30
CA ILE A 360 -0.65 -4.69 -15.71
C ILE A 360 -0.09 -5.82 -14.83
N VAL A 361 -0.98 -6.54 -14.13
CA VAL A 361 -0.62 -7.73 -13.33
C VAL A 361 -0.93 -9.01 -14.11
N ARG A 362 -2.21 -9.29 -14.35
CA ARG A 362 -2.71 -10.50 -15.04
C ARG A 362 -3.25 -10.24 -16.45
N GLY A 363 -3.40 -9.00 -16.85
CA GLY A 363 -3.92 -8.58 -18.16
C GLY A 363 -5.44 -8.70 -18.33
N THR A 364 -6.16 -9.35 -17.40
CA THR A 364 -7.63 -9.56 -17.52
C THR A 364 -8.41 -8.26 -17.50
N THR A 365 -8.05 -7.32 -16.63
CA THR A 365 -8.67 -5.99 -16.55
C THR A 365 -8.37 -5.17 -17.78
N SER A 366 -7.11 -5.11 -18.23
CA SER A 366 -6.68 -4.35 -19.40
C SER A 366 -7.38 -4.86 -20.66
N ARG A 367 -7.41 -6.19 -20.89
CA ARG A 367 -8.15 -6.83 -22.00
C ARG A 367 -9.61 -6.39 -22.03
N ARG A 368 -10.24 -6.34 -20.88
CA ARG A 368 -11.63 -5.96 -20.77
C ARG A 368 -11.85 -4.50 -21.11
N ILE A 369 -10.99 -3.59 -20.64
CA ILE A 369 -11.09 -2.16 -20.92
C ILE A 369 -10.85 -1.90 -22.43
N VAL A 370 -9.87 -2.59 -23.02
CA VAL A 370 -9.61 -2.53 -24.45
C VAL A 370 -10.86 -2.95 -25.25
N ASN A 371 -11.48 -4.09 -24.90
CA ASN A 371 -12.69 -4.54 -25.55
C ASN A 371 -13.85 -3.52 -25.38
N LEU A 372 -14.01 -2.95 -24.19
CA LEU A 372 -15.03 -1.94 -23.91
C LEU A 372 -14.88 -0.70 -24.82
N LEU A 373 -13.63 -0.22 -25.01
CA LEU A 373 -13.35 0.91 -25.90
C LEU A 373 -13.61 0.55 -27.38
N LYS A 374 -13.21 -0.65 -27.82
CA LYS A 374 -13.46 -1.14 -29.17
C LYS A 374 -14.95 -1.35 -29.44
N GLU A 375 -15.71 -1.93 -28.50
CA GLU A 375 -17.17 -2.06 -28.58
C GLU A 375 -17.88 -0.69 -28.65
N ALA A 376 -17.32 0.33 -28.00
CA ALA A 376 -17.83 1.70 -28.07
C ALA A 376 -17.47 2.43 -29.37
N GLY A 377 -16.70 1.79 -30.27
CA GLY A 377 -16.40 2.27 -31.61
C GLY A 377 -15.01 2.92 -31.78
N ALA A 378 -14.08 2.74 -30.86
CA ALA A 378 -12.69 3.12 -31.09
C ALA A 378 -12.10 2.34 -32.28
N THR A 379 -11.37 3.01 -33.17
CA THR A 379 -10.74 2.38 -34.35
C THR A 379 -9.48 1.65 -33.99
N GLU A 380 -8.70 2.20 -33.05
CA GLU A 380 -7.50 1.61 -32.48
C GLU A 380 -7.46 1.91 -30.97
N VAL A 381 -6.90 0.99 -30.19
CA VAL A 381 -6.66 1.16 -28.75
C VAL A 381 -5.20 0.84 -28.47
N HIS A 382 -4.40 1.88 -28.27
CA HIS A 382 -3.03 1.81 -27.87
C HIS A 382 -2.96 1.84 -26.34
N VAL A 383 -2.36 0.84 -25.72
CA VAL A 383 -2.23 0.75 -24.26
C VAL A 383 -0.87 1.28 -23.85
N ALA A 384 -0.86 2.29 -22.97
CA ALA A 384 0.36 2.85 -22.40
C ALA A 384 0.30 2.81 -20.87
N ILE A 385 1.29 2.18 -20.26
CA ILE A 385 1.32 1.84 -18.84
C ILE A 385 2.31 2.71 -18.10
N GLY A 386 1.82 3.40 -17.05
CA GLY A 386 2.58 4.33 -16.21
C GLY A 386 3.63 3.69 -15.30
N SER A 387 3.83 2.38 -15.40
CA SER A 387 4.89 1.64 -14.74
C SER A 387 5.68 0.78 -15.70
N PRO A 388 6.88 0.31 -15.34
CA PRO A 388 7.54 -0.80 -16.02
C PRO A 388 6.72 -2.09 -15.89
N ALA A 389 7.08 -3.10 -16.69
CA ALA A 389 6.43 -4.40 -16.65
C ALA A 389 6.69 -5.12 -15.31
N LEU A 390 5.61 -5.53 -14.62
CA LEU A 390 5.71 -6.28 -13.37
C LEU A 390 6.05 -7.75 -13.67
N ALA A 391 7.31 -8.13 -13.43
CA ALA A 391 7.83 -9.46 -13.74
C ALA A 391 8.25 -10.27 -12.51
N TYR A 392 8.31 -9.65 -11.32
CA TYR A 392 8.78 -10.28 -10.09
C TYR A 392 7.82 -10.06 -8.92
N PRO A 393 7.73 -11.02 -7.97
CA PRO A 393 6.85 -10.92 -6.80
C PRO A 393 7.33 -9.86 -5.80
N CYS A 394 6.48 -9.53 -4.83
CA CYS A 394 6.82 -8.71 -3.68
C CYS A 394 6.89 -9.53 -2.41
N PHE A 395 7.86 -9.18 -1.53
CA PHE A 395 8.02 -9.80 -0.21
C PHE A 395 7.91 -8.79 0.94
N TYR A 396 7.67 -7.49 0.63
CA TYR A 396 7.68 -6.40 1.62
C TYR A 396 6.28 -5.84 1.93
N GLY A 397 5.20 -6.54 1.48
CA GLY A 397 3.84 -6.22 1.89
C GLY A 397 2.79 -6.10 0.78
N ILE A 398 3.13 -6.29 -0.51
CA ILE A 398 2.13 -6.36 -1.58
C ILE A 398 1.74 -7.82 -1.83
N ASP A 399 0.45 -8.09 -2.01
CA ASP A 399 -0.09 -9.45 -2.27
C ASP A 399 0.15 -9.91 -3.72
N ILE A 400 1.41 -9.98 -4.12
CA ILE A 400 1.87 -10.64 -5.36
C ILE A 400 3.01 -11.57 -4.95
N GLN A 401 2.67 -12.79 -4.56
CA GLN A 401 3.64 -13.72 -3.98
C GLN A 401 4.28 -14.66 -4.99
N THR A 402 3.72 -14.80 -6.20
CA THR A 402 4.21 -15.76 -7.19
C THR A 402 4.34 -15.14 -8.58
N ARG A 403 5.38 -15.55 -9.31
CA ARG A 403 5.59 -15.16 -10.72
C ARG A 403 4.50 -15.67 -11.65
N LYS A 404 3.84 -16.78 -11.31
CA LYS A 404 2.75 -17.39 -12.12
C LYS A 404 1.57 -16.45 -12.32
N GLU A 405 1.39 -15.49 -11.41
CA GLU A 405 0.31 -14.50 -11.48
C GLU A 405 0.61 -13.31 -12.39
N LEU A 406 1.90 -13.10 -12.72
CA LEU A 406 2.37 -11.94 -13.45
C LEU A 406 2.44 -12.25 -14.95
N ILE A 407 1.65 -11.51 -15.75
CA ILE A 407 1.64 -11.72 -17.21
C ILE A 407 3.02 -11.45 -17.81
N ALA A 408 3.71 -10.40 -17.37
CA ALA A 408 5.02 -10.03 -17.88
C ALA A 408 6.17 -10.96 -17.42
N ALA A 409 5.92 -11.84 -16.43
CA ALA A 409 6.85 -12.89 -16.06
C ALA A 409 6.77 -14.10 -17.00
N ASN A 410 5.65 -14.25 -17.75
CA ASN A 410 5.31 -15.44 -18.54
C ASN A 410 5.19 -15.13 -20.03
N HIS A 411 5.08 -13.86 -20.42
CA HIS A 411 4.85 -13.43 -21.80
C HIS A 411 5.73 -12.22 -22.15
N THR A 412 6.14 -12.15 -23.38
CA THR A 412 6.78 -10.96 -23.95
C THR A 412 5.80 -9.79 -24.04
N VAL A 413 6.28 -8.59 -24.27
CA VAL A 413 5.43 -7.40 -24.47
C VAL A 413 4.47 -7.61 -25.65
N GLU A 414 4.92 -8.23 -26.73
CA GLU A 414 4.10 -8.48 -27.90
C GLU A 414 3.02 -9.54 -27.63
N GLU A 415 3.35 -10.65 -26.97
CA GLU A 415 2.36 -11.64 -26.56
C GLU A 415 1.34 -11.04 -25.57
N THR A 416 1.80 -10.20 -24.63
CA THR A 416 0.93 -9.49 -23.71
C THR A 416 -0.02 -8.57 -24.47
N ARG A 417 0.45 -7.81 -25.48
CA ARG A 417 -0.35 -6.98 -26.36
C ARG A 417 -1.45 -7.79 -27.03
N GLU A 418 -1.10 -8.96 -27.59
CA GLU A 418 -2.07 -9.86 -28.24
C GLU A 418 -3.12 -10.39 -27.25
N ILE A 419 -2.67 -10.83 -26.06
CA ILE A 419 -3.55 -11.34 -24.99
C ILE A 419 -4.57 -10.29 -24.56
N ILE A 420 -4.17 -9.03 -24.39
CA ILE A 420 -5.09 -7.95 -24.00
C ILE A 420 -5.88 -7.40 -25.17
N GLY A 421 -5.54 -7.76 -26.43
CA GLY A 421 -6.23 -7.34 -27.65
C GLY A 421 -5.99 -5.88 -28.04
N ALA A 422 -4.87 -5.29 -27.61
CA ALA A 422 -4.49 -3.92 -27.92
C ALA A 422 -3.81 -3.82 -29.30
N ASP A 423 -3.87 -2.65 -29.92
CA ASP A 423 -3.20 -2.37 -31.16
C ASP A 423 -1.70 -2.06 -30.96
N SER A 424 -1.33 -1.53 -29.78
CA SER A 424 0.04 -1.45 -29.28
C SER A 424 0.08 -1.51 -27.76
N LEU A 425 1.25 -1.86 -27.19
CA LEU A 425 1.52 -1.85 -25.76
C LEU A 425 2.88 -1.20 -25.49
N THR A 426 2.88 -0.17 -24.64
CA THR A 426 4.08 0.53 -24.23
C THR A 426 4.12 0.59 -22.69
N TYR A 427 5.22 0.17 -22.08
CA TYR A 427 5.49 0.35 -20.65
C TYR A 427 6.46 1.50 -20.44
N LEU A 428 6.33 2.23 -19.33
CA LEU A 428 7.34 3.17 -18.88
C LEU A 428 8.64 2.42 -18.59
N SER A 429 9.78 2.99 -18.96
CA SER A 429 11.09 2.42 -18.60
C SER A 429 11.37 2.56 -17.09
N ILE A 430 12.25 1.70 -16.53
CA ILE A 430 12.65 1.78 -15.12
C ILE A 430 13.37 3.12 -14.85
N ASP A 431 14.27 3.53 -15.71
CA ASP A 431 14.97 4.82 -15.60
C ASP A 431 13.96 5.98 -15.68
N GLY A 432 13.01 5.91 -16.61
CA GLY A 432 11.95 6.90 -16.74
C GLY A 432 11.05 6.97 -15.50
N LEU A 433 10.79 5.86 -14.83
CA LEU A 433 10.09 5.83 -13.54
C LEU A 433 10.89 6.53 -12.44
N ILE A 434 12.17 6.16 -12.28
CA ILE A 434 13.08 6.73 -11.26
C ILE A 434 13.19 8.25 -11.44
N ASP A 435 13.46 8.69 -12.65
CA ASP A 435 13.60 10.13 -13.00
C ASP A 435 12.28 10.88 -12.76
N SER A 436 11.14 10.27 -13.08
CA SER A 436 9.82 10.88 -12.91
C SER A 436 9.43 11.06 -11.44
N ILE A 437 9.76 10.10 -10.57
CA ILE A 437 9.54 10.24 -9.13
C ILE A 437 10.51 11.30 -8.59
N GLY A 438 11.81 11.15 -8.81
CA GLY A 438 12.83 12.16 -8.54
C GLY A 438 12.93 12.51 -7.06
N ILE A 439 13.11 11.50 -6.17
CA ILE A 439 13.46 11.74 -4.77
C ILE A 439 14.89 12.35 -4.75
N ASP A 440 15.08 13.41 -3.97
CA ASP A 440 16.38 14.05 -3.79
C ASP A 440 17.26 13.20 -2.85
N THR A 441 17.98 12.24 -3.42
CA THR A 441 18.84 11.32 -2.68
C THR A 441 19.91 10.69 -3.56
N ASP A 442 21.06 10.38 -2.95
CA ASP A 442 22.15 9.59 -3.58
C ASP A 442 21.98 8.08 -3.41
N ALA A 443 20.87 7.62 -2.82
CA ALA A 443 20.61 6.20 -2.62
C ALA A 443 20.40 5.46 -3.97
N PRO A 444 20.73 4.16 -4.05
CA PRO A 444 20.53 3.37 -5.26
C PRO A 444 19.09 3.47 -5.78
N ASN A 445 18.92 3.43 -7.11
CA ASN A 445 17.63 3.58 -7.80
C ASN A 445 16.85 4.84 -7.38
N GLY A 446 17.56 5.95 -7.07
CA GLY A 446 16.90 7.16 -6.57
C GLY A 446 16.12 6.96 -5.27
N GLY A 447 16.57 6.06 -4.40
CA GLY A 447 15.89 5.74 -3.13
C GLY A 447 14.61 4.93 -3.27
N LEU A 448 14.43 4.20 -4.38
CA LEU A 448 13.24 3.41 -4.68
C LEU A 448 13.52 1.91 -4.66
N CYS A 449 12.56 1.13 -4.16
CA CYS A 449 12.48 -0.29 -4.40
C CYS A 449 11.77 -0.51 -5.76
N VAL A 450 12.52 -1.04 -6.73
CA VAL A 450 12.05 -1.38 -8.09
C VAL A 450 12.09 -2.87 -8.36
N ALA A 451 12.19 -3.68 -7.31
CA ALA A 451 12.37 -5.14 -7.40
C ALA A 451 11.26 -5.87 -8.17
N TYR A 452 10.06 -5.31 -8.26
CA TYR A 452 8.97 -5.85 -9.11
C TYR A 452 9.32 -5.90 -10.59
N PHE A 453 10.23 -5.04 -11.03
CA PHE A 453 10.55 -4.82 -12.44
C PHE A 453 11.85 -5.50 -12.82
N ASP A 454 12.88 -5.47 -11.95
CA ASP A 454 14.23 -5.96 -12.24
C ASP A 454 14.67 -7.20 -11.43
N GLY A 455 13.87 -7.61 -10.44
CA GLY A 455 14.17 -8.77 -9.58
C GLY A 455 15.30 -8.56 -8.57
N LYS A 456 15.80 -7.33 -8.41
CA LYS A 456 16.87 -6.99 -7.47
C LYS A 456 16.31 -6.46 -6.17
N TYR A 457 16.22 -7.33 -5.19
CA TYR A 457 15.70 -6.97 -3.86
C TYR A 457 16.75 -6.24 -3.04
N PRO A 458 16.38 -5.15 -2.32
CA PRO A 458 17.33 -4.37 -1.50
C PRO A 458 17.86 -5.12 -0.29
N THR A 459 17.17 -6.18 0.15
CA THR A 459 17.54 -7.00 1.31
C THR A 459 17.53 -8.48 0.97
N PRO A 460 18.21 -9.36 1.75
CA PRO A 460 17.99 -10.80 1.70
C PRO A 460 16.50 -11.15 1.92
N LEU A 461 16.03 -12.23 1.28
CA LEU A 461 14.61 -12.62 1.31
C LEU A 461 14.28 -13.61 2.44
N TYR A 462 15.26 -14.10 3.19
CA TYR A 462 15.10 -14.98 4.35
C TYR A 462 14.18 -16.19 4.07
N ASP A 463 13.03 -16.28 4.71
CA ASP A 463 12.07 -17.40 4.57
C ASP A 463 11.53 -17.56 3.13
N TYR A 464 11.63 -16.52 2.30
CA TYR A 464 11.17 -16.53 0.90
C TYR A 464 12.28 -16.88 -0.11
N GLU A 465 13.56 -16.92 0.29
CA GLU A 465 14.73 -17.07 -0.60
C GLU A 465 14.64 -18.36 -1.43
N GLU A 466 14.40 -19.49 -0.79
CA GLU A 466 14.35 -20.80 -1.46
C GLU A 466 13.19 -20.86 -2.47
N ARG A 467 11.99 -20.45 -2.06
CA ARG A 467 10.80 -20.41 -2.94
C ARG A 467 11.01 -19.47 -4.14
N TYR A 468 11.67 -18.34 -3.93
CA TYR A 468 11.97 -17.40 -5.00
C TYR A 468 12.95 -18.01 -6.01
N LEU A 469 14.06 -18.59 -5.55
CA LEU A 469 15.05 -19.25 -6.40
C LEU A 469 14.46 -20.44 -7.18
N GLU A 470 13.56 -21.21 -6.59
CA GLU A 470 12.82 -22.27 -7.28
C GLU A 470 11.94 -21.70 -8.39
N SER A 471 11.21 -20.62 -8.13
CA SER A 471 10.35 -19.96 -9.13
C SER A 471 11.11 -19.44 -10.35
N LEU A 472 12.38 -19.09 -10.19
CA LEU A 472 13.25 -18.69 -11.30
C LEU A 472 13.63 -19.89 -12.20
N LYS A 473 13.79 -21.09 -11.62
CA LYS A 473 14.18 -22.32 -12.35
C LYS A 473 13.04 -22.89 -13.18
N GLU A 474 11.79 -22.78 -12.73
CA GLU A 474 10.62 -23.30 -13.44
C GLU A 474 10.45 -22.69 -14.84
N HIS A 475 11.02 -21.52 -15.11
CA HIS A 475 10.93 -20.84 -16.41
C HIS A 475 12.11 -21.04 -17.34
N THR A 476 13.23 -21.60 -16.87
CA THR A 476 14.38 -21.94 -17.73
C THR A 476 14.21 -23.23 -18.51
N SER A 477 13.12 -23.97 -18.31
CA SER A 477 12.84 -25.24 -19.01
C SER A 477 11.99 -25.11 -20.28
N PHE A 478 11.71 -23.88 -20.74
CA PHE A 478 10.93 -23.61 -21.97
C PHE A 478 11.76 -22.91 -23.09
N TYR A 479 13.07 -22.87 -22.97
CA TYR A 479 13.97 -22.43 -24.05
C TYR A 479 14.88 -23.54 -24.54
#